data_c4748c185ca67dc817e6c8e7939e2482
#
_entry.id   c4748c185ca67dc817e6c8e7939e2482
#
_cell.length_a   1.000
_cell.length_b   1.000
_cell.length_c   1.000
_cell.angle_alpha   90.00
_cell.angle_beta   90.00
_cell.angle_gamma   90.00
#
_symmetry.space_group_name_H-M   'P 1'
#
loop_
_entity.id
_entity.type
_entity.pdbx_description
1 polymer ?
#
loop_
_entity_poly.entity_id
_entity_poly.type
_entity_poly.pdbx_seq_one_letter_code
_entity_poly.pdbx_strand_id
1 'polypeptide(L)'
;AAYRARERLRDDTTGQTKDYTRKAEQPVLFSGIYTPKNAPAWAKDRGALWNAAERAEDEHNRKSRRVAITAQDMDMALMDELTLEQNRRLLQDFIREQFTRHGYAVDANIHGPDRDGDQRNIHAHLLITMRTLNVQGFSPVKRQMDRKELSQWVNHWREAWAKTASR
;
A
#
# COMPACT_ATOMS: atom_id res chain seq x y z
N ALA A 1 -1.61 7.62 2.78
CA ALA A 1 -1.25 6.74 3.89
C ALA A 1 -2.02 7.10 5.17
N ALA A 2 -1.86 8.30 5.73
CA ALA A 2 -2.49 8.72 6.99
C ALA A 2 -4.01 8.47 7.04
N TYR A 3 -4.73 8.80 5.98
CA TYR A 3 -6.18 8.58 5.88
C TYR A 3 -6.55 7.09 5.97
N ARG A 4 -5.85 6.22 5.21
CA ARG A 4 -6.12 4.78 5.17
C ARG A 4 -5.81 4.09 6.50
N ALA A 5 -4.71 4.49 7.15
CA ALA A 5 -4.30 3.97 8.44
C ALA A 5 -5.00 4.62 9.63
N ARG A 6 -5.75 5.72 9.42
CA ARG A 6 -6.33 6.54 10.48
C ARG A 6 -5.28 7.04 11.47
N GLU A 7 -4.15 7.45 10.97
CA GLU A 7 -3.01 7.94 11.74
C GLU A 7 -2.79 9.43 11.56
N ARG A 8 -1.97 9.97 12.45
CA ARG A 8 -1.41 11.30 12.36
C ARG A 8 -0.01 11.21 11.75
N LEU A 9 0.16 11.73 10.55
CA LEU A 9 1.45 11.73 9.86
C LEU A 9 1.85 13.14 9.44
N ARG A 10 3.14 13.45 9.56
CA ARG A 10 3.72 14.69 9.06
C ARG A 10 4.15 14.50 7.61
N ASP A 11 3.79 15.44 6.78
CA ASP A 11 4.25 15.58 5.42
C ASP A 11 5.48 16.52 5.43
N ASP A 12 6.67 15.96 5.19
CA ASP A 12 7.92 16.71 5.24
C ASP A 12 8.06 17.74 4.11
N THR A 13 7.39 17.50 2.98
CA THR A 13 7.42 18.41 1.83
C THR A 13 6.66 19.70 2.12
N THR A 14 5.48 19.60 2.72
CA THR A 14 4.61 20.75 3.03
C THR A 14 4.75 21.24 4.47
N GLY A 15 5.37 20.45 5.34
CA GLY A 15 5.44 20.69 6.79
C GLY A 15 4.09 20.49 7.51
N GLN A 16 3.03 20.12 6.79
CA GLN A 16 1.71 19.92 7.35
C GLN A 16 1.59 18.55 8.04
N THR A 17 0.82 18.52 9.11
CA THR A 17 0.44 17.26 9.77
C THR A 17 -0.96 16.86 9.31
N LYS A 18 -1.07 15.66 8.76
CA LYS A 18 -2.34 15.03 8.37
C LYS A 18 -2.80 14.15 9.52
N ASP A 19 -3.90 14.54 10.18
CA ASP A 19 -4.46 13.81 11.33
C ASP A 19 -5.85 13.26 10.98
N TYR A 20 -5.96 11.96 10.91
CA TYR A 20 -7.20 11.23 10.63
C TYR A 20 -7.62 10.29 11.77
N THR A 21 -7.04 10.43 12.95
CA THR A 21 -7.31 9.55 14.10
C THR A 21 -8.79 9.59 14.55
N ARG A 22 -9.49 10.68 14.27
CA ARG A 22 -10.90 10.89 14.65
C ARG A 22 -11.92 10.53 13.57
N LYS A 23 -11.50 10.19 12.35
CA LYS A 23 -12.42 9.79 11.28
C LYS A 23 -12.79 8.31 11.43
N ALA A 24 -13.94 8.04 12.01
CA ALA A 24 -14.39 6.70 12.38
C ALA A 24 -15.66 6.26 11.62
N GLU A 25 -15.74 6.50 10.31
CA GLU A 25 -16.84 5.96 9.50
C GLU A 25 -16.69 4.45 9.29
N GLN A 26 -15.43 4.00 9.10
CA GLN A 26 -15.09 2.58 8.99
C GLN A 26 -13.98 2.24 9.98
N PRO A 27 -14.13 1.18 10.77
CA PRO A 27 -13.07 0.76 11.69
C PRO A 27 -11.87 0.21 10.91
N VAL A 28 -10.66 0.58 11.33
CA VAL A 28 -9.43 -0.07 10.89
C VAL A 28 -9.23 -1.33 11.71
N LEU A 29 -9.39 -2.49 11.07
CA LEU A 29 -9.26 -3.80 11.71
C LEU A 29 -7.80 -4.28 11.74
N PHE A 30 -7.00 -3.82 10.78
CA PHE A 30 -5.57 -4.11 10.70
C PHE A 30 -4.85 -2.99 9.95
N SER A 31 -3.62 -2.71 10.37
CA SER A 31 -2.73 -1.76 9.71
C SER A 31 -1.29 -2.25 9.82
N GLY A 32 -0.55 -2.31 8.71
CA GLY A 32 0.83 -2.77 8.71
C GLY A 32 1.59 -2.42 7.45
N ILE A 33 2.91 -2.32 7.60
CA ILE A 33 3.86 -2.10 6.51
C ILE A 33 4.60 -3.40 6.22
N TYR A 34 4.58 -3.80 4.95
CA TYR A 34 5.35 -4.95 4.45
C TYR A 34 6.48 -4.45 3.57
N THR A 35 7.69 -4.89 3.88
CA THR A 35 8.91 -4.43 3.21
C THR A 35 9.67 -5.57 2.57
N PRO A 36 10.46 -5.30 1.50
CA PRO A 36 11.42 -6.26 0.98
C PRO A 36 12.42 -6.69 2.07
N LYS A 37 12.99 -7.88 1.90
CA LYS A 37 13.95 -8.44 2.87
C LYS A 37 15.15 -7.52 3.16
N ASN A 38 15.61 -6.81 2.14
CA ASN A 38 16.79 -5.93 2.23
C ASN A 38 16.41 -4.45 2.39
N ALA A 39 15.21 -4.14 2.85
CA ALA A 39 14.79 -2.76 3.11
C ALA A 39 15.48 -2.18 4.35
N PRO A 40 15.71 -0.86 4.39
CA PRO A 40 16.20 -0.19 5.60
C PRO A 40 15.18 -0.32 6.74
N ALA A 41 15.66 -0.32 7.97
CA ALA A 41 14.79 -0.44 9.15
C ALA A 41 13.70 0.65 9.23
N TRP A 42 14.01 1.88 8.80
CA TRP A 42 13.06 3.00 8.79
C TRP A 42 11.86 2.78 7.87
N ALA A 43 11.96 1.87 6.87
CA ALA A 43 10.88 1.61 5.93
C ALA A 43 9.62 0.99 6.57
N LYS A 44 9.74 0.46 7.76
CA LYS A 44 8.60 -0.05 8.54
C LYS A 44 7.83 1.04 9.28
N ASP A 45 8.40 2.23 9.39
CA ASP A 45 7.70 3.42 9.86
C ASP A 45 6.94 4.07 8.71
N ARG A 46 5.61 4.20 8.84
CA ARG A 46 4.74 4.69 7.76
C ARG A 46 5.09 6.11 7.33
N GLY A 47 5.33 6.99 8.28
CA GLY A 47 5.72 8.37 7.98
C GLY A 47 7.06 8.43 7.25
N ALA A 48 8.07 7.70 7.74
CA ALA A 48 9.38 7.64 7.12
C ALA A 48 9.33 7.04 5.72
N LEU A 49 8.58 5.94 5.52
CA LEU A 49 8.43 5.29 4.22
C LEU A 49 7.87 6.25 3.17
N TRP A 50 6.73 6.88 3.46
CA TRP A 50 6.05 7.73 2.47
C TRP A 50 6.73 9.07 2.26
N ASN A 51 7.32 9.68 3.28
CA ASN A 51 8.15 10.87 3.10
C ASN A 51 9.41 10.56 2.25
N ALA A 52 10.03 9.40 2.43
CA ALA A 52 11.14 8.97 1.60
C ALA A 52 10.70 8.69 0.14
N ALA A 53 9.53 8.09 -0.06
CA ALA A 53 8.97 7.85 -1.39
C ALA A 53 8.70 9.18 -2.13
N GLU A 54 8.13 10.17 -1.46
CA GLU A 54 7.90 11.50 -2.03
C GLU A 54 9.21 12.19 -2.39
N ARG A 55 10.21 12.18 -1.50
CA ARG A 55 11.54 12.73 -1.80
C ARG A 55 12.20 12.07 -3.00
N ALA A 56 12.08 10.76 -3.14
CA ALA A 56 12.63 10.04 -4.28
C ALA A 56 11.96 10.48 -5.60
N GLU A 57 10.65 10.73 -5.59
CA GLU A 57 9.94 11.25 -6.76
C GLU A 57 10.34 12.69 -7.07
N ASP A 58 10.43 13.57 -6.08
CA ASP A 58 10.81 14.97 -6.24
C ASP A 58 12.23 15.10 -6.82
N GLU A 59 13.16 14.29 -6.33
CA GLU A 59 14.54 14.28 -6.81
C GLU A 59 14.66 13.91 -8.28
N HIS A 60 13.84 12.93 -8.73
CA HIS A 60 13.85 12.43 -10.10
C HIS A 60 12.98 13.27 -11.05
N ASN A 61 11.98 13.97 -10.52
CA ASN A 61 11.04 14.79 -11.31
C ASN A 61 11.41 16.28 -11.38
N ARG A 62 12.50 16.72 -10.76
CA ARG A 62 12.93 18.14 -10.79
C ARG A 62 13.01 18.75 -12.18
N LYS A 63 13.24 17.91 -13.20
CA LYS A 63 13.30 18.32 -14.62
C LYS A 63 11.99 18.10 -15.38
N SER A 64 11.01 17.47 -14.75
CA SER A 64 9.73 17.12 -15.38
C SER A 64 8.60 17.94 -14.76
N ARG A 65 7.78 18.60 -15.58
CA ARG A 65 6.55 19.28 -15.14
C ARG A 65 5.39 18.31 -14.87
N ARG A 66 5.64 17.01 -14.80
CA ARG A 66 4.60 15.99 -14.59
C ARG A 66 4.35 15.82 -13.11
N VAL A 67 3.09 15.55 -12.77
CA VAL A 67 2.70 15.18 -11.40
C VAL A 67 3.39 13.86 -11.02
N ALA A 68 4.09 13.88 -9.90
CA ALA A 68 4.74 12.68 -9.36
C ALA A 68 3.70 11.70 -8.85
N ILE A 69 3.76 10.44 -9.31
CA ILE A 69 2.97 9.34 -8.77
C ILE A 69 3.85 8.61 -7.76
N THR A 70 3.52 8.74 -6.48
CA THR A 70 4.31 8.20 -5.36
C THR A 70 3.91 6.78 -5.01
N ALA A 71 2.66 6.43 -5.20
CA ALA A 71 2.10 5.13 -4.86
C ALA A 71 1.06 4.67 -5.87
N GLN A 72 0.92 3.36 -5.97
CA GLN A 72 -0.23 2.71 -6.61
C GLN A 72 -1.21 2.28 -5.53
N ASP A 73 -2.48 2.62 -5.71
CA ASP A 73 -3.58 2.23 -4.82
C ASP A 73 -4.29 1.00 -5.37
N MET A 74 -4.57 0.05 -4.50
CA MET A 74 -5.30 -1.18 -4.81
C MET A 74 -6.30 -1.48 -3.71
N ASP A 75 -7.58 -1.63 -4.06
CA ASP A 75 -8.63 -2.06 -3.17
C ASP A 75 -9.03 -3.51 -3.48
N MET A 76 -9.15 -4.32 -2.44
CA MET A 76 -9.43 -5.75 -2.54
C MET A 76 -10.55 -6.15 -1.57
N ALA A 77 -11.59 -6.80 -2.09
CA ALA A 77 -12.55 -7.45 -1.21
C ALA A 77 -11.91 -8.66 -0.53
N LEU A 78 -12.15 -8.79 0.76
CA LEU A 78 -11.76 -9.94 1.56
C LEU A 78 -12.96 -10.89 1.71
N MET A 79 -12.71 -12.08 2.21
CA MET A 79 -13.73 -13.11 2.37
C MET A 79 -14.41 -12.99 3.73
N ASP A 80 -15.71 -12.84 3.71
CA ASP A 80 -16.53 -12.73 4.93
C ASP A 80 -16.67 -14.08 5.66
N GLU A 81 -16.48 -15.20 4.97
CA GLU A 81 -16.49 -16.55 5.57
C GLU A 81 -15.22 -16.84 6.39
N LEU A 82 -14.16 -16.06 6.20
CA LEU A 82 -12.90 -16.23 6.91
C LEU A 82 -12.78 -15.30 8.10
N THR A 83 -12.07 -15.76 9.12
CA THR A 83 -11.70 -14.88 10.23
C THR A 83 -10.77 -13.76 9.77
N LEU A 84 -10.70 -12.68 10.53
CA LEU A 84 -9.75 -11.59 10.26
C LEU A 84 -8.30 -12.11 10.16
N GLU A 85 -7.91 -13.02 11.04
CA GLU A 85 -6.57 -13.58 11.03
C GLU A 85 -6.30 -14.44 9.78
N GLN A 86 -7.27 -15.22 9.32
CA GLN A 86 -7.15 -15.98 8.07
C GLN A 86 -7.04 -15.05 6.87
N ASN A 87 -7.90 -14.05 6.78
CA ASN A 87 -7.81 -13.02 5.73
C ASN A 87 -6.45 -12.29 5.74
N ARG A 88 -5.95 -11.96 6.93
CA ARG A 88 -4.66 -11.31 7.09
C ARG A 88 -3.49 -12.17 6.60
N ARG A 89 -3.50 -13.48 6.89
CA ARG A 89 -2.48 -14.42 6.39
C ARG A 89 -2.50 -14.54 4.87
N LEU A 90 -3.69 -14.68 4.28
CA LEU A 90 -3.84 -14.71 2.82
C LEU A 90 -3.34 -13.42 2.17
N LEU A 91 -3.70 -12.27 2.75
CA LEU A 91 -3.25 -10.97 2.27
C LEU A 91 -1.72 -10.83 2.36
N GLN A 92 -1.12 -11.28 3.46
CA GLN A 92 0.33 -11.30 3.65
C GLN A 92 1.04 -12.16 2.59
N ASP A 93 0.53 -13.34 2.30
CA ASP A 93 1.07 -14.24 1.27
C ASP A 93 0.97 -13.60 -0.12
N PHE A 94 -0.17 -13.01 -0.44
CA PHE A 94 -0.37 -12.28 -1.69
C PHE A 94 0.60 -11.10 -1.82
N ILE A 95 0.75 -10.27 -0.78
CA ILE A 95 1.68 -9.13 -0.76
C ILE A 95 3.11 -9.60 -0.96
N ARG A 96 3.50 -10.68 -0.29
CA ARG A 96 4.85 -11.23 -0.43
C ARG A 96 5.11 -11.72 -1.85
N GLU A 97 4.20 -12.49 -2.42
CA GLU A 97 4.36 -13.09 -3.74
C GLU A 97 4.32 -12.05 -4.87
N GLN A 98 3.45 -11.04 -4.76
CA GLN A 98 3.25 -10.08 -5.84
C GLN A 98 4.13 -8.84 -5.73
N PHE A 99 4.56 -8.43 -4.54
CA PHE A 99 5.22 -7.15 -4.33
C PHE A 99 6.55 -7.22 -3.59
N THR A 100 6.58 -7.71 -2.34
CA THR A 100 7.79 -7.54 -1.53
C THR A 100 8.95 -8.41 -1.99
N ARG A 101 8.70 -9.61 -2.51
CA ARG A 101 9.76 -10.44 -3.12
C ARG A 101 10.36 -9.80 -4.38
N HIS A 102 9.66 -8.88 -5.01
CA HIS A 102 10.12 -8.12 -6.18
C HIS A 102 10.70 -6.74 -5.81
N GLY A 103 10.84 -6.45 -4.54
CA GLY A 103 11.50 -5.24 -4.03
C GLY A 103 10.59 -4.08 -3.71
N TYR A 104 9.27 -4.19 -3.83
CA TYR A 104 8.32 -3.13 -3.49
C TYR A 104 7.88 -3.20 -2.04
N ALA A 105 7.69 -2.04 -1.41
CA ALA A 105 7.04 -1.96 -0.10
C ALA A 105 5.54 -1.74 -0.26
N VAL A 106 4.77 -2.24 0.70
CA VAL A 106 3.30 -2.16 0.70
C VAL A 106 2.80 -1.69 2.06
N ASP A 107 2.00 -0.65 2.05
CA ASP A 107 1.23 -0.19 3.20
C ASP A 107 -0.18 -0.78 3.11
N ALA A 108 -0.48 -1.74 3.98
CA ALA A 108 -1.71 -2.50 3.96
C ALA A 108 -2.61 -2.14 5.14
N ASN A 109 -3.87 -1.84 4.85
CA ASN A 109 -4.88 -1.53 5.85
C ASN A 109 -6.14 -2.32 5.56
N ILE A 110 -6.70 -3.01 6.55
CA ILE A 110 -7.98 -3.70 6.45
C ILE A 110 -9.03 -2.84 7.14
N HIS A 111 -10.07 -2.50 6.40
CA HIS A 111 -11.22 -1.77 6.90
C HIS A 111 -12.41 -2.71 7.07
N GLY A 112 -13.13 -2.53 8.17
CA GLY A 112 -14.41 -3.15 8.38
C GLY A 112 -15.51 -2.46 7.57
N PRO A 113 -16.74 -3.00 7.64
CA PRO A 113 -17.90 -2.41 6.96
C PRO A 113 -18.24 -1.04 7.55
N ASP A 114 -18.95 -0.24 6.77
CA ASP A 114 -19.61 0.96 7.28
C ASP A 114 -20.62 0.60 8.36
N ARG A 115 -20.82 1.51 9.31
CA ARG A 115 -21.74 1.29 10.44
C ARG A 115 -23.13 0.83 10.02
N ASP A 116 -23.66 1.42 8.97
CA ASP A 116 -25.01 1.17 8.44
C ASP A 116 -24.98 0.39 7.11
N GLY A 117 -23.81 -0.13 6.71
CA GLY A 117 -23.63 -0.86 5.47
C GLY A 117 -23.72 -2.39 5.61
N ASP A 118 -23.46 -3.10 4.52
CA ASP A 118 -23.37 -4.56 4.50
C ASP A 118 -22.19 -5.02 5.37
N GLN A 119 -22.49 -5.73 6.45
CA GLN A 119 -21.50 -6.18 7.43
C GLN A 119 -20.51 -7.21 6.87
N ARG A 120 -20.74 -7.74 5.68
CA ARG A 120 -19.81 -8.61 4.94
C ARG A 120 -18.77 -7.83 4.16
N ASN A 121 -18.92 -6.50 4.04
CA ASN A 121 -18.01 -5.65 3.27
C ASN A 121 -16.72 -5.36 4.02
N ILE A 122 -15.86 -6.38 4.14
CA ILE A 122 -14.49 -6.25 4.66
C ILE A 122 -13.55 -6.12 3.47
N HIS A 123 -12.68 -5.11 3.47
CA HIS A 123 -11.79 -4.86 2.35
C HIS A 123 -10.40 -4.41 2.79
N ALA A 124 -9.41 -4.73 1.98
CA ALA A 124 -8.04 -4.29 2.16
C ALA A 124 -7.71 -3.15 1.20
N HIS A 125 -7.06 -2.12 1.71
CA HIS A 125 -6.46 -1.04 0.95
C HIS A 125 -4.95 -1.21 0.96
N LEU A 126 -4.34 -1.36 -0.22
CA LEU A 126 -2.91 -1.46 -0.40
C LEU A 126 -2.38 -0.20 -1.09
N LEU A 127 -1.39 0.44 -0.50
CA LEU A 127 -0.56 1.44 -1.17
C LEU A 127 0.78 0.80 -1.47
N ILE A 128 1.11 0.68 -2.76
CA ILE A 128 2.33 0.02 -3.24
C ILE A 128 3.30 1.08 -3.73
N THR A 129 4.56 1.01 -3.30
CA THR A 129 5.58 1.95 -3.76
C THR A 129 5.85 1.77 -5.26
N MET A 130 6.12 2.89 -5.96
CA MET A 130 6.41 2.87 -7.39
C MET A 130 7.85 2.48 -7.71
N ARG A 131 8.73 2.51 -6.70
CA ARG A 131 10.15 2.16 -6.81
C ARG A 131 10.47 1.01 -5.89
N THR A 132 11.44 0.21 -6.28
CA THR A 132 12.00 -0.83 -5.41
C THR A 132 12.85 -0.20 -4.31
N LEU A 133 12.94 -0.91 -3.19
CA LEU A 133 13.61 -0.48 -1.97
C LEU A 133 14.65 -1.51 -1.55
N ASN A 134 15.87 -1.06 -1.30
CA ASN A 134 16.96 -1.88 -0.77
C ASN A 134 17.67 -1.17 0.39
N VAL A 135 18.76 -1.72 0.90
CA VAL A 135 19.52 -1.14 2.03
C VAL A 135 19.98 0.31 1.82
N GLN A 136 20.09 0.77 0.57
CA GLN A 136 20.47 2.14 0.21
C GLN A 136 19.28 3.09 0.09
N GLY A 137 18.04 2.58 0.16
CA GLY A 137 16.82 3.34 -0.03
C GLY A 137 16.13 3.01 -1.35
N PHE A 138 15.32 3.96 -1.84
CA PHE A 138 14.59 3.79 -3.09
C PHE A 138 15.49 3.83 -4.33
N SER A 139 15.19 2.95 -5.28
CA SER A 139 15.87 2.89 -6.58
C SER A 139 15.69 4.20 -7.36
N PRO A 140 16.73 4.69 -8.06
CA PRO A 140 16.60 5.80 -8.99
C PRO A 140 15.73 5.45 -10.21
N VAL A 141 15.54 4.17 -10.49
CA VAL A 141 14.73 3.70 -11.62
C VAL A 141 13.29 3.48 -11.17
N LYS A 142 12.36 4.18 -11.82
CA LYS A 142 10.93 4.01 -11.63
C LYS A 142 10.37 3.05 -12.66
N ARG A 143 9.56 2.11 -12.21
CA ARG A 143 8.78 1.31 -13.12
C ARG A 143 7.67 2.18 -13.72
N GLN A 144 7.78 2.49 -15.00
CA GLN A 144 6.71 3.12 -15.75
C GLN A 144 5.86 2.02 -16.39
N MET A 145 4.56 2.11 -16.17
CA MET A 145 3.60 1.27 -16.85
C MET A 145 2.71 2.17 -17.71
N ASP A 146 2.55 1.83 -18.98
CA ASP A 146 1.51 2.42 -19.80
C ASP A 146 0.12 1.85 -19.42
N ARG A 147 -0.95 2.39 -20.00
CA ARG A 147 -2.32 1.94 -19.69
C ARG A 147 -2.55 0.46 -20.00
N LYS A 148 -1.91 -0.07 -21.03
CA LYS A 148 -2.05 -1.46 -21.46
C LYS A 148 -1.35 -2.38 -20.46
N GLU A 149 -0.13 -2.06 -20.09
CA GLU A 149 0.63 -2.79 -19.08
C GLU A 149 -0.08 -2.78 -17.73
N LEU A 150 -0.60 -1.63 -17.30
CA LEU A 150 -1.36 -1.51 -16.06
C LEU A 150 -2.60 -2.42 -16.08
N SER A 151 -3.34 -2.45 -17.20
CA SER A 151 -4.51 -3.33 -17.35
C SER A 151 -4.13 -4.81 -17.24
N GLN A 152 -3.02 -5.21 -17.87
CA GLN A 152 -2.52 -6.59 -17.78
C GLN A 152 -2.12 -6.95 -16.34
N TRP A 153 -1.47 -6.04 -15.62
CA TRP A 153 -1.10 -6.24 -14.23
C TRP A 153 -2.31 -6.34 -13.30
N VAL A 154 -3.32 -5.50 -13.50
CA VAL A 154 -4.56 -5.57 -12.72
C VAL A 154 -5.25 -6.94 -12.91
N ASN A 155 -5.33 -7.45 -14.13
CA ASN A 155 -5.88 -8.76 -14.39
C ASN A 155 -5.05 -9.88 -13.75
N HIS A 156 -3.71 -9.80 -13.87
CA HIS A 156 -2.80 -10.73 -13.22
C HIS A 156 -3.01 -10.75 -11.69
N TRP A 157 -3.11 -9.60 -11.06
CA TRP A 157 -3.31 -9.52 -9.60
C TRP A 157 -4.69 -10.03 -9.17
N ARG A 158 -5.73 -9.81 -9.96
CA ARG A 158 -7.07 -10.41 -9.71
C ARG A 158 -7.02 -11.93 -9.75
N GLU A 159 -6.38 -12.50 -10.74
CA GLU A 159 -6.18 -13.95 -10.85
C GLU A 159 -5.31 -14.50 -9.71
N ALA A 160 -4.23 -13.81 -9.36
CA ALA A 160 -3.36 -14.19 -8.25
C ALA A 160 -4.11 -14.17 -6.92
N TRP A 161 -4.94 -13.16 -6.69
CA TRP A 161 -5.78 -13.08 -5.50
C TRP A 161 -6.78 -14.23 -5.45
N ALA A 162 -7.51 -14.48 -6.53
CA ALA A 162 -8.46 -15.58 -6.60
C ALA A 162 -7.79 -16.94 -6.33
N LYS A 163 -6.59 -17.18 -6.85
CA LYS A 163 -5.81 -18.40 -6.57
C LYS A 163 -5.36 -18.49 -5.11
N THR A 164 -4.97 -17.38 -4.51
CA THR A 164 -4.56 -17.34 -3.09
C THR A 164 -5.75 -17.64 -2.19
N ALA A 165 -6.91 -17.09 -2.53
CA ALA A 165 -8.16 -17.27 -1.82
C ALA A 165 -8.75 -18.69 -1.92
N SER A 166 -8.37 -19.44 -2.94
CA SER A 166 -8.86 -20.82 -3.18
C SER A 166 -7.96 -21.91 -2.56
N ARG A 167 -6.90 -21.53 -1.84
CA ARG A 167 -5.97 -22.43 -1.13
C ARG A 167 -6.41 -22.62 0.32
#